data_65e8e29623653de5ce797aee502ee7d0
#
_entry.id   65e8e29623653de5ce797aee502ee7d0
#
_cell.length_a   1.000
_cell.length_b   1.000
_cell.length_c   1.000
_cell.angle_alpha   90.00
_cell.angle_beta   90.00
_cell.angle_gamma   90.00
#
_symmetry.space_group_name_H-M   'P 1'
#
loop_
_entity.id
_entity.type
_entity.pdbx_description
1 polymer ?
#
loop_
_entity_poly.entity_id
_entity_poly.type
_entity_poly.pdbx_seq_one_letter_code
_entity_poly.pdbx_strand_id
1 'polypeptide(L)'
;MAATRLDSDERRQTIVDAAVPLFARKGFAGTTTRELAEAAGISEALLFRHFPSKELLYREILQQVGCQGDPVLEQLATLPATTATLVGMVRFMVRRFVAGNEADRADLDPRLRLVLHSCLEDGDYARELFDAVFARVVPFFTASLDAAVQAGDIVPPPASRESGEGWRSNQFWFGHHVATMIAMAALPGRYCVPYAGRPEALVEEASRFILRGIGMSDAAIAAHTARNSGAGGLKTAAD
;
A
#
# COMPACT_ATOMS: atom_id res chain seq x y z
N MET A 1 33.57 -13.30 20.95
CA MET A 1 32.95 -12.06 20.47
C MET A 1 31.81 -11.71 21.41
N ALA A 2 31.88 -10.56 22.09
CA ALA A 2 30.82 -10.13 23.01
C ALA A 2 29.59 -9.72 22.17
N ALA A 3 28.45 -10.38 22.40
CA ALA A 3 27.19 -9.97 21.81
C ALA A 3 26.85 -8.57 22.36
N THR A 4 26.84 -7.56 21.49
CA THR A 4 26.41 -6.20 21.82
C THR A 4 24.98 -6.30 22.38
N ARG A 5 24.78 -5.85 23.61
CA ARG A 5 23.45 -5.83 24.24
C ARG A 5 22.65 -4.76 23.55
N LEU A 6 21.71 -5.17 22.69
CA LEU A 6 20.77 -4.23 22.05
C LEU A 6 20.04 -3.41 23.11
N ASP A 7 19.81 -2.12 22.84
CA ASP A 7 18.93 -1.28 23.63
C ASP A 7 17.50 -1.88 23.65
N SER A 8 16.71 -1.49 24.66
CA SER A 8 15.34 -2.00 24.83
C SER A 8 14.48 -1.75 23.60
N ASP A 9 14.64 -0.57 22.96
CA ASP A 9 13.84 -0.18 21.80
C ASP A 9 14.31 -0.92 20.53
N GLU A 10 15.63 -1.08 20.34
CA GLU A 10 16.18 -1.90 19.27
C GLU A 10 15.73 -3.37 19.38
N ARG A 11 15.70 -3.90 20.60
CA ARG A 11 15.21 -5.25 20.85
C ARG A 11 13.73 -5.38 20.56
N ARG A 12 12.93 -4.37 20.96
CA ARG A 12 11.50 -4.30 20.68
C ARG A 12 11.23 -4.32 19.19
N GLN A 13 11.97 -3.51 18.39
CA GLN A 13 11.88 -3.48 16.93
C GLN A 13 12.28 -4.81 16.31
N THR A 14 13.38 -5.44 16.76
CA THR A 14 13.80 -6.78 16.29
C THR A 14 12.70 -7.82 16.46
N ILE A 15 11.94 -7.77 17.57
CA ILE A 15 10.83 -8.70 17.82
C ILE A 15 9.68 -8.43 16.84
N VAL A 16 9.34 -7.16 16.61
CA VAL A 16 8.30 -6.75 15.66
C VAL A 16 8.65 -7.22 14.23
N ASP A 17 9.88 -6.95 13.78
CA ASP A 17 10.34 -7.34 12.43
C ASP A 17 10.32 -8.86 12.22
N ALA A 18 10.66 -9.63 13.24
CA ALA A 18 10.60 -11.09 13.20
C ALA A 18 9.15 -11.63 13.22
N ALA A 19 8.22 -10.92 13.85
CA ALA A 19 6.84 -11.33 13.99
C ALA A 19 6.01 -11.12 12.72
N VAL A 20 6.27 -10.04 11.95
CA VAL A 20 5.52 -9.69 10.74
C VAL A 20 5.42 -10.85 9.74
N PRO A 21 6.52 -11.53 9.33
CA PRO A 21 6.44 -12.65 8.39
C PRO A 21 5.68 -13.86 8.94
N LEU A 22 5.67 -14.07 10.27
CA LEU A 22 4.94 -15.17 10.89
C LEU A 22 3.44 -14.93 10.84
N PHE A 23 3.00 -13.75 11.28
CA PHE A 23 1.59 -13.36 11.20
C PHE A 23 1.10 -13.32 9.74
N ALA A 24 1.94 -12.85 8.81
CA ALA A 24 1.62 -12.83 7.38
C ALA A 24 1.40 -14.23 6.78
N ARG A 25 2.09 -15.26 7.31
CA ARG A 25 1.92 -16.64 6.81
C ARG A 25 0.80 -17.40 7.49
N LYS A 26 0.57 -17.18 8.79
CA LYS A 26 -0.26 -18.05 9.63
C LYS A 26 -1.51 -17.37 10.18
N GLY A 27 -1.64 -16.06 9.97
CA GLY A 27 -2.65 -15.24 10.65
C GLY A 27 -2.36 -15.05 12.14
N PHE A 28 -3.17 -14.26 12.80
CA PHE A 28 -3.06 -14.02 14.24
C PHE A 28 -3.32 -15.32 15.03
N ALA A 29 -4.43 -16.01 14.76
CA ALA A 29 -4.82 -17.21 15.48
C ALA A 29 -3.82 -18.37 15.29
N GLY A 30 -3.24 -18.52 14.09
CA GLY A 30 -2.30 -19.59 13.74
C GLY A 30 -0.87 -19.39 14.23
N THR A 31 -0.52 -18.24 14.81
CA THR A 31 0.83 -17.92 15.29
C THR A 31 0.92 -18.11 16.79
N THR A 32 1.92 -18.85 17.26
CA THR A 32 2.17 -19.09 18.70
C THR A 32 3.28 -18.19 19.24
N THR A 33 3.24 -17.89 20.55
CA THR A 33 4.28 -17.10 21.24
C THR A 33 5.65 -17.76 21.21
N ARG A 34 5.68 -19.08 21.22
CA ARG A 34 6.91 -19.86 21.07
C ARG A 34 7.56 -19.60 19.71
N GLU A 35 6.80 -19.67 18.61
CA GLU A 35 7.31 -19.38 17.26
C GLU A 35 7.80 -17.94 17.11
N LEU A 36 7.11 -16.99 17.74
CA LEU A 36 7.52 -15.58 17.76
C LEU A 36 8.87 -15.41 18.49
N ALA A 37 9.03 -16.05 19.64
CA ALA A 37 10.28 -16.02 20.41
C ALA A 37 11.43 -16.68 19.63
N GLU A 38 11.19 -17.85 19.03
CA GLU A 38 12.16 -18.57 18.20
C GLU A 38 12.60 -17.71 16.98
N ALA A 39 11.67 -17.07 16.29
CA ALA A 39 11.97 -16.20 15.14
C ALA A 39 12.78 -14.97 15.53
N ALA A 40 12.52 -14.39 16.70
CA ALA A 40 13.28 -13.25 17.22
C ALA A 40 14.62 -13.66 17.88
N GLY A 41 14.93 -14.96 17.97
CA GLY A 41 16.15 -15.47 18.60
C GLY A 41 16.20 -15.23 20.11
N ILE A 42 15.05 -15.25 20.79
CA ILE A 42 14.92 -14.97 22.24
C ILE A 42 14.10 -16.05 22.95
N SER A 43 14.09 -16.02 24.28
CA SER A 43 13.20 -16.86 25.07
C SER A 43 11.78 -16.27 25.13
N GLU A 44 10.75 -17.12 25.32
CA GLU A 44 9.37 -16.64 25.54
C GLU A 44 9.28 -15.71 26.75
N ALA A 45 10.05 -15.97 27.82
CA ALA A 45 10.10 -15.09 28.99
C ALA A 45 10.61 -13.69 28.65
N LEU A 46 11.57 -13.58 27.73
CA LEU A 46 12.05 -12.29 27.25
C LEU A 46 11.04 -11.63 26.30
N LEU A 47 10.37 -12.40 25.46
CA LEU A 47 9.26 -11.91 24.62
C LEU A 47 8.17 -11.28 25.50
N PHE A 48 7.69 -11.97 26.52
CA PHE A 48 6.65 -11.46 27.43
C PHE A 48 7.08 -10.24 28.24
N ARG A 49 8.38 -10.05 28.46
CA ARG A 49 8.89 -8.84 29.10
C ARG A 49 8.77 -7.60 28.22
N HIS A 50 8.89 -7.76 26.90
CA HIS A 50 8.72 -6.66 25.92
C HIS A 50 7.26 -6.50 25.48
N PHE A 51 6.56 -7.60 25.32
CA PHE A 51 5.16 -7.67 24.88
C PHE A 51 4.37 -8.62 25.78
N PRO A 52 3.68 -8.10 26.81
CA PRO A 52 2.94 -8.90 27.78
C PRO A 52 1.92 -9.87 27.21
N SER A 53 1.48 -9.65 25.95
CA SER A 53 0.63 -10.59 25.23
C SER A 53 0.89 -10.54 23.71
N LYS A 54 0.43 -11.57 23.00
CA LYS A 54 0.50 -11.66 21.53
C LYS A 54 -0.30 -10.53 20.86
N GLU A 55 -1.43 -10.17 21.47
CA GLU A 55 -2.29 -9.06 21.04
C GLU A 55 -1.56 -7.71 21.10
N LEU A 56 -0.75 -7.47 22.15
CA LEU A 56 0.04 -6.25 22.26
C LEU A 56 1.17 -6.17 21.23
N LEU A 57 1.82 -7.29 20.92
CA LEU A 57 2.78 -7.36 19.83
C LEU A 57 2.11 -7.12 18.49
N TYR A 58 0.96 -7.74 18.23
CA TYR A 58 0.20 -7.54 17.00
C TYR A 58 -0.26 -6.09 16.85
N ARG A 59 -0.75 -5.46 17.93
CA ARG A 59 -1.12 -4.04 17.95
C ARG A 59 0.06 -3.11 17.68
N GLU A 60 1.24 -3.43 18.17
CA GLU A 60 2.46 -2.70 17.83
C GLU A 60 2.76 -2.74 16.33
N ILE A 61 2.61 -3.93 15.72
CA ILE A 61 2.74 -4.07 14.26
C ILE A 61 1.70 -3.19 13.55
N LEU A 62 0.46 -3.14 14.02
CA LEU A 62 -0.60 -2.28 13.48
C LEU A 62 -0.20 -0.80 13.52
N GLN A 63 0.35 -0.34 14.65
CA GLN A 63 0.75 1.07 14.82
C GLN A 63 1.93 1.46 13.91
N GLN A 64 2.82 0.51 13.59
CA GLN A 64 3.95 0.75 12.70
C GLN A 64 3.58 0.72 11.21
N VAL A 65 2.42 0.17 10.86
CA VAL A 65 1.92 0.13 9.47
C VAL A 65 1.62 1.53 8.91
N GLY A 66 1.52 2.51 9.77
CA GLY A 66 1.11 3.87 9.46
C GLY A 66 2.05 4.69 8.56
N CYS A 67 2.86 4.12 7.68
CA CYS A 67 3.68 4.85 6.68
C CYS A 67 4.49 6.03 7.27
N GLN A 68 4.94 5.96 8.52
CA GLN A 68 5.79 7.00 9.10
C GLN A 68 7.14 6.98 8.39
N GLY A 69 7.55 8.14 7.83
CA GLY A 69 8.80 8.26 7.10
C GLY A 69 8.82 7.61 5.70
N ASP A 70 7.67 7.35 5.08
CA ASP A 70 7.62 6.90 3.70
C ASP A 70 8.05 8.07 2.77
N PRO A 71 9.23 7.99 2.12
CA PRO A 71 9.75 9.08 1.28
C PRO A 71 8.82 9.42 0.11
N VAL A 72 8.00 8.47 -0.33
CA VAL A 72 7.02 8.70 -1.39
C VAL A 72 5.90 9.63 -0.91
N LEU A 73 5.43 9.48 0.33
CA LEU A 73 4.41 10.37 0.90
C LEU A 73 4.97 11.79 1.13
N GLU A 74 6.23 11.89 1.55
CA GLU A 74 6.91 13.19 1.66
C GLU A 74 7.03 13.86 0.29
N GLN A 75 7.37 13.10 -0.76
CA GLN A 75 7.43 13.60 -2.11
C GLN A 75 6.04 14.02 -2.62
N LEU A 76 4.99 13.23 -2.38
CA LEU A 76 3.60 13.56 -2.74
C LEU A 76 3.17 14.91 -2.16
N ALA A 77 3.55 15.19 -0.91
CA ALA A 77 3.20 16.44 -0.23
C ALA A 77 3.81 17.69 -0.90
N THR A 78 4.86 17.53 -1.72
CA THR A 78 5.51 18.64 -2.45
C THR A 78 4.96 18.85 -3.86
N LEU A 79 4.17 17.91 -4.38
CA LEU A 79 3.65 18.00 -5.76
C LEU A 79 2.41 18.90 -5.82
N PRO A 80 2.29 19.74 -6.87
CA PRO A 80 1.08 20.53 -7.10
C PRO A 80 -0.10 19.60 -7.44
N ALA A 81 -1.30 19.96 -7.00
CA ALA A 81 -2.53 19.27 -7.37
C ALA A 81 -2.86 19.56 -8.85
N THR A 82 -2.61 18.60 -9.73
CA THR A 82 -2.81 18.70 -11.18
C THR A 82 -3.26 17.37 -11.78
N THR A 83 -3.78 17.40 -13.02
CA THR A 83 -4.04 16.17 -13.80
C THR A 83 -2.78 15.30 -13.95
N ALA A 84 -1.62 15.92 -14.20
CA ALA A 84 -0.36 15.20 -14.34
C ALA A 84 0.02 14.48 -13.04
N THR A 85 -0.18 15.12 -11.89
CA THR A 85 0.04 14.51 -10.57
C THR A 85 -0.91 13.33 -10.35
N LEU A 86 -2.20 13.46 -10.67
CA LEU A 86 -3.17 12.36 -10.57
C LEU A 86 -2.74 11.15 -11.40
N VAL A 87 -2.37 11.38 -12.67
CA VAL A 87 -1.89 10.32 -13.57
C VAL A 87 -0.61 9.68 -13.01
N GLY A 88 0.32 10.49 -12.49
CA GLY A 88 1.55 10.02 -11.85
C GLY A 88 1.27 9.15 -10.62
N MET A 89 0.36 9.56 -9.74
CA MET A 89 -0.04 8.79 -8.56
C MET A 89 -0.63 7.42 -8.92
N VAL A 90 -1.57 7.39 -9.88
CA VAL A 90 -2.18 6.13 -10.33
C VAL A 90 -1.11 5.20 -10.92
N ARG A 91 -0.25 5.69 -11.82
CA ARG A 91 0.80 4.89 -12.45
C ARG A 91 1.83 4.39 -11.43
N PHE A 92 2.25 5.25 -10.51
CA PHE A 92 3.17 4.88 -9.42
C PHE A 92 2.57 3.77 -8.55
N MET A 93 1.33 3.94 -8.11
CA MET A 93 0.62 2.94 -7.32
C MET A 93 0.55 1.60 -8.06
N VAL A 94 0.06 1.59 -9.30
CA VAL A 94 -0.05 0.36 -10.09
C VAL A 94 1.32 -0.28 -10.31
N ARG A 95 2.35 0.51 -10.65
CA ARG A 95 3.72 0.00 -10.82
C ARG A 95 4.25 -0.66 -9.57
N ARG A 96 4.10 -0.01 -8.40
CA ARG A 96 4.56 -0.55 -7.11
C ARG A 96 3.89 -1.90 -6.79
N PHE A 97 2.58 -2.01 -7.04
CA PHE A 97 1.83 -3.24 -6.76
C PHE A 97 2.07 -4.36 -7.80
N VAL A 98 2.22 -4.02 -9.07
CA VAL A 98 2.22 -5.00 -10.17
C VAL A 98 3.61 -5.35 -10.67
N ALA A 99 4.50 -4.36 -10.78
CA ALA A 99 5.84 -4.51 -11.34
C ALA A 99 6.94 -4.00 -10.39
N GLY A 100 6.67 -3.95 -9.10
CA GLY A 100 7.65 -3.59 -8.07
C GLY A 100 8.89 -4.48 -8.10
N ASN A 101 10.04 -3.91 -7.73
CA ASN A 101 11.29 -4.65 -7.58
C ASN A 101 11.25 -5.62 -6.38
N GLU A 102 12.36 -6.31 -6.11
CA GLU A 102 12.43 -7.27 -5.00
C GLU A 102 12.20 -6.61 -3.63
N ALA A 103 12.70 -5.39 -3.43
CA ALA A 103 12.50 -4.63 -2.19
C ALA A 103 11.03 -4.23 -2.00
N ASP A 104 10.35 -3.77 -3.07
CA ASP A 104 8.92 -3.47 -3.01
C ASP A 104 8.10 -4.71 -2.65
N ARG A 105 8.44 -5.88 -3.22
CA ARG A 105 7.76 -7.14 -2.91
C ARG A 105 8.02 -7.61 -1.49
N ALA A 106 9.26 -7.48 -1.00
CA ALA A 106 9.61 -7.83 0.37
C ALA A 106 8.80 -7.01 1.41
N ASP A 107 8.48 -5.76 1.08
CA ASP A 107 7.63 -4.91 1.92
C ASP A 107 6.13 -5.20 1.74
N LEU A 108 5.66 -5.29 0.49
CA LEU A 108 4.23 -5.42 0.17
C LEU A 108 3.65 -6.81 0.46
N ASP A 109 4.35 -7.88 0.11
CA ASP A 109 3.81 -9.23 0.22
C ASP A 109 3.38 -9.61 1.65
N PRO A 110 4.16 -9.33 2.71
CA PRO A 110 3.72 -9.56 4.08
C PRO A 110 2.49 -8.72 4.46
N ARG A 111 2.44 -7.47 4.03
CA ARG A 111 1.32 -6.57 4.33
C ARG A 111 0.03 -7.02 3.65
N LEU A 112 0.10 -7.41 2.38
CA LEU A 112 -1.07 -7.96 1.65
C LEU A 112 -1.59 -9.25 2.29
N ARG A 113 -0.69 -10.13 2.75
CA ARG A 113 -1.07 -11.34 3.47
C ARG A 113 -1.75 -11.02 4.80
N LEU A 114 -1.22 -10.05 5.55
CA LEU A 114 -1.83 -9.59 6.81
C LEU A 114 -3.23 -8.99 6.57
N VAL A 115 -3.40 -8.19 5.51
CA VAL A 115 -4.73 -7.67 5.12
C VAL A 115 -5.69 -8.81 4.84
N LEU A 116 -5.27 -9.81 4.04
CA LEU A 116 -6.12 -10.97 3.73
C LEU A 116 -6.53 -11.75 4.98
N HIS A 117 -5.57 -12.06 5.87
CA HIS A 117 -5.86 -12.72 7.12
C HIS A 117 -6.80 -11.89 8.00
N SER A 118 -6.52 -10.61 8.14
CA SER A 118 -7.35 -9.70 8.92
C SER A 118 -8.79 -9.63 8.41
N CYS A 119 -8.97 -9.54 7.08
CA CYS A 119 -10.31 -9.53 6.48
C CYS A 119 -11.10 -10.82 6.71
N LEU A 120 -10.42 -11.94 6.98
CA LEU A 120 -11.05 -13.23 7.30
C LEU A 120 -11.28 -13.43 8.81
N GLU A 121 -10.69 -12.58 9.65
CA GLU A 121 -10.78 -12.62 11.12
C GLU A 121 -11.62 -11.43 11.63
N ASP A 122 -11.00 -10.46 12.30
CA ASP A 122 -11.66 -9.31 12.95
C ASP A 122 -11.64 -8.00 12.13
N GLY A 123 -10.79 -7.93 11.13
CA GLY A 123 -10.61 -6.76 10.27
C GLY A 123 -9.75 -5.65 10.88
N ASP A 124 -9.19 -5.83 12.08
CA ASP A 124 -8.51 -4.75 12.80
C ASP A 124 -7.27 -4.26 12.07
N TYR A 125 -6.39 -5.17 11.60
CA TYR A 125 -5.22 -4.78 10.82
C TYR A 125 -5.61 -4.05 9.52
N ALA A 126 -6.57 -4.59 8.78
CA ALA A 126 -7.00 -3.99 7.52
C ALA A 126 -7.58 -2.59 7.76
N ARG A 127 -8.35 -2.40 8.83
CA ARG A 127 -8.95 -1.10 9.19
C ARG A 127 -7.88 -0.06 9.53
N GLU A 128 -6.95 -0.38 10.42
CA GLU A 128 -5.84 0.51 10.80
C GLU A 128 -4.98 0.92 9.59
N LEU A 129 -4.65 -0.05 8.71
CA LEU A 129 -3.91 0.22 7.50
C LEU A 129 -4.67 1.17 6.57
N PHE A 130 -5.94 0.88 6.29
CA PHE A 130 -6.73 1.68 5.37
C PHE A 130 -7.06 3.07 5.94
N ASP A 131 -7.25 3.21 7.25
CA ASP A 131 -7.38 4.51 7.91
C ASP A 131 -6.10 5.34 7.78
N ALA A 132 -4.92 4.72 7.93
CA ALA A 132 -3.65 5.40 7.72
C ALA A 132 -3.44 5.84 6.26
N VAL A 133 -3.81 5.00 5.29
CA VAL A 133 -3.78 5.34 3.85
C VAL A 133 -4.78 6.46 3.55
N PHE A 134 -6.00 6.37 4.10
CA PHE A 134 -7.03 7.41 3.94
C PHE A 134 -6.52 8.76 4.43
N ALA A 135 -5.98 8.81 5.63
CA ALA A 135 -5.51 10.07 6.21
C ALA A 135 -4.35 10.71 5.45
N ARG A 136 -3.49 9.91 4.82
CA ARG A 136 -2.21 10.38 4.26
C ARG A 136 -2.19 10.51 2.74
N VAL A 137 -2.89 9.67 2.02
CA VAL A 137 -2.83 9.61 0.54
C VAL A 137 -4.06 10.23 -0.10
N VAL A 138 -5.25 9.93 0.43
CA VAL A 138 -6.52 10.35 -0.19
C VAL A 138 -6.64 11.87 -0.35
N PRO A 139 -6.18 12.73 0.57
CA PRO A 139 -6.25 14.19 0.38
C PRO A 139 -5.50 14.67 -0.86
N PHE A 140 -4.31 14.13 -1.15
CA PHE A 140 -3.54 14.49 -2.36
C PHE A 140 -4.19 13.98 -3.64
N PHE A 141 -4.74 12.76 -3.58
CA PHE A 141 -5.48 12.19 -4.69
C PHE A 141 -6.72 13.01 -5.02
N THR A 142 -7.54 13.33 -4.03
CA THR A 142 -8.80 14.08 -4.23
C THR A 142 -8.54 15.51 -4.70
N ALA A 143 -7.52 16.19 -4.17
CA ALA A 143 -7.13 17.51 -4.66
C ALA A 143 -6.69 17.47 -6.14
N SER A 144 -5.93 16.45 -6.53
CA SER A 144 -5.49 16.27 -7.92
C SER A 144 -6.65 15.86 -8.84
N LEU A 145 -7.61 15.09 -8.33
CA LEU A 145 -8.85 14.74 -9.04
C LEU A 145 -9.71 15.99 -9.30
N ASP A 146 -9.87 16.85 -8.30
CA ASP A 146 -10.62 18.11 -8.45
C ASP A 146 -9.96 19.05 -9.48
N ALA A 147 -8.63 19.13 -9.46
CA ALA A 147 -7.89 19.88 -10.46
C ALA A 147 -8.10 19.33 -11.90
N ALA A 148 -8.14 17.99 -12.05
CA ALA A 148 -8.41 17.37 -13.35
C ALA A 148 -9.85 17.60 -13.83
N VAL A 149 -10.82 17.63 -12.92
CA VAL A 149 -12.21 18.00 -13.23
C VAL A 149 -12.29 19.47 -13.68
N GLN A 150 -11.62 20.38 -12.96
CA GLN A 150 -11.58 21.81 -13.32
C GLN A 150 -10.88 22.06 -14.68
N ALA A 151 -9.87 21.25 -15.01
CA ALA A 151 -9.20 21.31 -16.31
C ALA A 151 -10.04 20.73 -17.47
N GLY A 152 -11.15 20.04 -17.17
CA GLY A 152 -11.98 19.36 -18.17
C GLY A 152 -11.41 18.02 -18.65
N ASP A 153 -10.36 17.52 -18.01
CA ASP A 153 -9.73 16.23 -18.34
C ASP A 153 -10.56 15.04 -17.83
N ILE A 154 -11.37 15.27 -16.79
CA ILE A 154 -12.28 14.29 -16.19
C ILE A 154 -13.71 14.82 -16.23
N VAL A 155 -14.63 13.97 -16.65
CA VAL A 155 -16.07 14.24 -16.59
C VAL A 155 -16.61 13.52 -15.35
N PRO A 156 -16.97 14.25 -14.27
CA PRO A 156 -17.55 13.62 -13.08
C PRO A 156 -18.94 13.08 -13.41
N PRO A 157 -19.41 12.05 -12.68
CA PRO A 157 -20.77 11.57 -12.82
C PRO A 157 -21.77 12.70 -12.46
N PRO A 158 -23.01 12.67 -13.00
CA PRO A 158 -24.04 13.62 -12.61
C PRO A 158 -24.20 13.62 -11.09
N ALA A 159 -24.24 14.82 -10.50
CA ALA A 159 -24.40 14.95 -9.05
C ALA A 159 -25.74 14.34 -8.62
N SER A 160 -25.69 13.13 -8.06
CA SER A 160 -26.79 12.57 -7.30
C SER A 160 -26.71 13.06 -5.86
N ARG A 161 -27.84 13.25 -5.17
CA ARG A 161 -27.86 13.66 -3.75
C ARG A 161 -27.11 12.66 -2.82
N GLU A 162 -26.86 11.43 -3.29
CA GLU A 162 -26.23 10.36 -2.55
C GLU A 162 -24.72 10.22 -2.83
N SER A 163 -24.22 10.76 -3.96
CA SER A 163 -22.81 10.62 -4.37
C SER A 163 -21.89 11.78 -3.95
N GLY A 164 -22.33 12.67 -3.06
CA GLY A 164 -21.62 13.85 -2.59
C GLY A 164 -20.09 13.73 -2.39
N GLU A 165 -19.61 13.97 -1.19
CA GLU A 165 -18.17 13.93 -0.85
C GLU A 165 -17.54 12.53 -0.99
N GLY A 166 -18.32 11.45 -0.82
CA GLY A 166 -17.86 10.07 -0.91
C GLY A 166 -17.39 9.65 -2.31
N TRP A 167 -17.86 10.29 -3.40
CA TRP A 167 -17.44 9.91 -4.76
C TRP A 167 -15.92 9.99 -4.94
N ARG A 168 -15.30 11.08 -4.53
CA ARG A 168 -13.86 11.33 -4.71
C ARG A 168 -12.98 10.28 -4.03
N SER A 169 -13.27 9.98 -2.78
CA SER A 169 -12.52 8.97 -2.03
C SER A 169 -12.78 7.56 -2.57
N ASN A 170 -14.01 7.27 -3.03
CA ASN A 170 -14.32 5.99 -3.65
C ASN A 170 -13.52 5.76 -4.94
N GLN A 171 -13.24 6.81 -5.75
CA GLN A 171 -12.39 6.65 -6.93
C GLN A 171 -10.96 6.19 -6.57
N PHE A 172 -10.41 6.72 -5.48
CA PHE A 172 -9.13 6.23 -4.95
C PHE A 172 -9.21 4.74 -4.58
N TRP A 173 -10.22 4.36 -3.79
CA TRP A 173 -10.35 2.98 -3.32
C TRP A 173 -10.59 1.99 -4.46
N PHE A 174 -11.39 2.33 -5.46
CA PHE A 174 -11.58 1.46 -6.62
C PHE A 174 -10.28 1.24 -7.38
N GLY A 175 -9.51 2.32 -7.63
CA GLY A 175 -8.20 2.19 -8.27
C GLY A 175 -7.20 1.39 -7.42
N HIS A 176 -7.16 1.65 -6.11
CA HIS A 176 -6.32 0.91 -5.17
C HIS A 176 -6.68 -0.58 -5.16
N HIS A 177 -7.97 -0.94 -5.12
CA HIS A 177 -8.39 -2.33 -5.09
C HIS A 177 -8.07 -3.06 -6.39
N VAL A 178 -8.15 -2.41 -7.55
CA VAL A 178 -7.72 -3.02 -8.82
C VAL A 178 -6.23 -3.39 -8.74
N ALA A 179 -5.36 -2.45 -8.35
CA ALA A 179 -3.92 -2.69 -8.25
C ALA A 179 -3.58 -3.75 -7.18
N THR A 180 -4.21 -3.65 -6.01
CA THR A 180 -4.03 -4.59 -4.89
C THR A 180 -4.46 -6.00 -5.26
N MET A 181 -5.60 -6.17 -5.95
CA MET A 181 -6.09 -7.50 -6.36
C MET A 181 -5.14 -8.16 -7.36
N ILE A 182 -4.55 -7.40 -8.29
CA ILE A 182 -3.53 -7.93 -9.21
C ILE A 182 -2.31 -8.42 -8.41
N ALA A 183 -1.84 -7.63 -7.43
CA ALA A 183 -0.73 -8.01 -6.57
C ALA A 183 -1.05 -9.26 -5.72
N MET A 184 -2.24 -9.31 -5.13
CA MET A 184 -2.70 -10.48 -4.36
C MET A 184 -2.73 -11.75 -5.19
N ALA A 185 -3.09 -11.66 -6.47
CA ALA A 185 -3.06 -12.80 -7.38
C ALA A 185 -1.64 -13.36 -7.62
N ALA A 186 -0.59 -12.58 -7.33
CA ALA A 186 0.82 -12.97 -7.45
C ALA A 186 1.43 -13.53 -6.15
N LEU A 187 0.75 -13.42 -5.00
CA LEU A 187 1.27 -13.84 -3.68
C LEU A 187 1.77 -15.29 -3.59
N PRO A 188 1.24 -16.28 -4.34
CA PRO A 188 1.79 -17.64 -4.37
C PRO A 188 3.14 -17.77 -5.11
N GLY A 189 3.77 -16.68 -5.55
CA GLY A 189 5.01 -16.68 -6.34
C GLY A 189 4.79 -16.79 -7.85
N ARG A 190 3.58 -17.12 -8.28
CA ARG A 190 3.10 -17.04 -9.67
C ARG A 190 1.66 -16.58 -9.67
N TYR A 191 1.25 -15.86 -10.69
CA TYR A 191 -0.13 -15.39 -10.77
C TYR A 191 -1.15 -16.56 -10.77
N CYS A 192 -2.16 -16.45 -9.89
CA CYS A 192 -3.34 -17.32 -9.93
C CYS A 192 -4.27 -16.98 -11.11
N VAL A 193 -4.22 -15.72 -11.58
CA VAL A 193 -4.95 -15.23 -12.74
C VAL A 193 -3.98 -15.17 -13.91
N PRO A 194 -4.32 -15.72 -15.10
CA PRO A 194 -3.42 -15.74 -16.25
C PRO A 194 -3.39 -14.39 -16.98
N TYR A 195 -2.87 -13.36 -16.31
CA TYR A 195 -2.66 -12.07 -16.96
C TYR A 195 -1.71 -12.22 -18.16
N ALA A 196 -2.11 -11.68 -19.31
CA ALA A 196 -1.31 -11.72 -20.52
C ALA A 196 -0.25 -10.60 -20.54
N GLY A 197 0.86 -10.85 -21.23
CA GLY A 197 1.90 -9.84 -21.45
C GLY A 197 2.97 -9.77 -20.36
N ARG A 198 3.83 -8.77 -20.50
CA ARG A 198 4.89 -8.47 -19.50
C ARG A 198 4.34 -7.58 -18.39
N PRO A 199 4.96 -7.58 -17.19
CA PRO A 199 4.51 -6.74 -16.07
C PRO A 199 4.34 -5.27 -16.43
N GLU A 200 5.22 -4.70 -17.25
CA GLU A 200 5.15 -3.30 -17.66
C GLU A 200 3.93 -3.00 -18.54
N ALA A 201 3.55 -3.94 -19.43
CA ALA A 201 2.33 -3.81 -20.21
C ALA A 201 1.08 -3.87 -19.31
N LEU A 202 1.07 -4.76 -18.33
CA LEU A 202 -0.01 -4.84 -17.34
C LEU A 202 -0.13 -3.55 -16.51
N VAL A 203 1.00 -2.92 -16.15
CA VAL A 203 1.00 -1.60 -15.48
C VAL A 203 0.31 -0.55 -16.33
N GLU A 204 0.64 -0.47 -17.62
CA GLU A 204 0.04 0.52 -18.54
C GLU A 204 -1.46 0.25 -18.73
N GLU A 205 -1.85 -0.99 -18.92
CA GLU A 205 -3.24 -1.40 -19.11
C GLU A 205 -4.08 -1.14 -17.86
N ALA A 206 -3.61 -1.56 -16.69
CA ALA A 206 -4.30 -1.34 -15.42
C ALA A 206 -4.40 0.15 -15.07
N SER A 207 -3.33 0.93 -15.30
CA SER A 207 -3.36 2.38 -15.08
C SER A 207 -4.38 3.06 -15.98
N ARG A 208 -4.43 2.69 -17.27
CA ARG A 208 -5.42 3.23 -18.22
C ARG A 208 -6.84 2.83 -17.82
N PHE A 209 -7.04 1.59 -17.39
CA PHE A 209 -8.35 1.11 -16.91
C PHE A 209 -8.83 1.94 -15.73
N ILE A 210 -7.98 2.18 -14.74
CA ILE A 210 -8.30 2.99 -13.56
C ILE A 210 -8.62 4.43 -13.98
N LEU A 211 -7.76 5.07 -14.80
CA LEU A 211 -7.95 6.45 -15.23
C LEU A 211 -9.24 6.65 -16.04
N ARG A 212 -9.59 5.70 -16.89
CA ARG A 212 -10.90 5.71 -17.59
C ARG A 212 -12.06 5.50 -16.62
N GLY A 213 -11.89 4.61 -15.63
CA GLY A 213 -12.91 4.34 -14.61
C GLY A 213 -13.28 5.57 -13.79
N ILE A 214 -12.32 6.47 -13.54
CA ILE A 214 -12.57 7.75 -12.87
C ILE A 214 -13.10 8.86 -13.82
N GLY A 215 -13.32 8.54 -15.09
CA GLY A 215 -13.92 9.45 -16.08
C GLY A 215 -12.92 10.27 -16.90
N MET A 216 -11.62 9.91 -16.91
CA MET A 216 -10.62 10.61 -17.71
C MET A 216 -10.70 10.20 -19.18
N SER A 217 -10.63 11.19 -20.08
CA SER A 217 -10.63 10.96 -21.54
C SER A 217 -9.32 10.34 -22.02
N ASP A 218 -9.36 9.56 -23.11
CA ASP A 218 -8.15 8.96 -23.71
C ASP A 218 -7.14 10.02 -24.17
N ALA A 219 -7.62 11.16 -24.64
CA ALA A 219 -6.78 12.27 -25.03
C ALA A 219 -6.01 12.85 -23.83
N ALA A 220 -6.67 13.04 -22.69
CA ALA A 220 -6.04 13.49 -21.45
C ALA A 220 -5.04 12.45 -20.92
N ILE A 221 -5.40 11.16 -20.92
CA ILE A 221 -4.50 10.08 -20.51
C ILE A 221 -3.22 10.12 -21.35
N ALA A 222 -3.34 10.19 -22.68
CA ALA A 222 -2.17 10.21 -23.58
C ALA A 222 -1.30 11.44 -23.35
N ALA A 223 -1.90 12.63 -23.23
CA ALA A 223 -1.19 13.90 -23.03
C ALA A 223 -0.37 13.92 -21.74
N HIS A 224 -0.95 13.43 -20.64
CA HIS A 224 -0.30 13.44 -19.32
C HIS A 224 0.64 12.26 -19.09
N THR A 225 0.43 11.12 -19.76
CA THR A 225 1.37 9.98 -19.74
C THR A 225 2.69 10.34 -20.42
N ALA A 226 2.66 10.98 -21.59
CA ALA A 226 3.86 11.40 -22.32
C ALA A 226 4.71 12.39 -21.50
N ARG A 227 4.09 13.31 -20.78
CA ARG A 227 4.78 14.29 -19.92
C ARG A 227 5.48 13.66 -18.72
N ASN A 228 4.88 12.65 -18.09
CA ASN A 228 5.44 11.94 -16.93
C ASN A 228 6.62 11.04 -17.29
N SER A 229 6.81 10.69 -18.55
CA SER A 229 8.00 9.95 -19.01
C SER A 229 9.25 10.84 -19.16
N GLY A 230 9.10 12.17 -19.14
CA GLY A 230 10.17 13.14 -19.40
C GLY A 230 10.57 14.05 -18.25
N ALA A 231 9.79 14.18 -17.20
CA ALA A 231 10.07 15.12 -16.09
C ALA A 231 9.56 14.58 -14.76
N GLY A 232 10.49 14.23 -13.87
CA GLY A 232 10.27 14.21 -12.41
C GLY A 232 9.03 13.47 -11.89
N GLY A 233 8.71 12.29 -12.43
CA GLY A 233 7.67 11.42 -11.86
C GLY A 233 8.02 11.00 -10.44
N LEU A 234 7.01 10.57 -9.65
CA LEU A 234 7.21 9.90 -8.37
C LEU A 234 8.27 8.81 -8.55
N LYS A 235 9.40 8.93 -7.84
CA LYS A 235 10.50 7.97 -7.91
C LYS A 235 10.35 6.95 -6.82
N THR A 236 10.63 5.68 -7.15
CA THR A 236 10.86 4.66 -6.12
C THR A 236 12.25 4.89 -5.51
N ALA A 237 12.47 4.38 -4.31
CA ALA A 237 13.79 4.45 -3.65
C ALA A 237 14.91 3.72 -4.44
N ALA A 238 14.59 3.15 -5.61
CA ALA A 238 15.50 2.42 -6.50
C ALA A 238 15.82 3.16 -7.82
N ASP A 239 15.22 4.34 -8.06
CA ASP A 239 15.56 5.25 -9.16
C ASP A 239 16.55 6.33 -8.66
#